data_5a274df9fbf73d2fcbc5e7d5c9695a10
#
_entry.id   5a274df9fbf73d2fcbc5e7d5c9695a10
#
_cell.length_a   1.000
_cell.length_b   1.000
_cell.length_c   1.000
_cell.angle_alpha   90.00
_cell.angle_beta   90.00
_cell.angle_gamma   90.00
#
_symmetry.space_group_name_H-M   'P 1'
#
loop_
_entity.id
_entity.type
_entity.pdbx_description
1 polymer ?
#
loop_
_entity_poly.entity_id
_entity_poly.type
_entity_poly.pdbx_seq_one_letter_code
_entity_poly.pdbx_strand_id
1 'polypeptide(L)'
;MNIITKSFLKHSAMLLSAAGLLACACTMRAADTTNAPVYTTVIDSNTVAEWSAPYRNWHYWPTHVIPAVPPLPGATNIVATDIPDVFQIPGDDKWYMSFVGFDGRGYQSYIAESTNLVDWGNYRLGMGYGPTNDFDHGGRTIGGFLFESYDVKAPRLLQKRDGKYWSMYGAYAQQGGYEQHPNGQGLAMSDDGLHWVRALPYPVVSIFDSDVGEWESNRIYMPWLLEYRGKFFDFYNAAHKNHEQTGVAFSSDLTNWIRYPANPIVRNRPGGYDAGFCSDPKVYRDGDHWTMFYFGVGHGGAHIMVAFSRDLVNWTSDPEPLYKSGGNPSGLDKRYAHKTSLVYNPKNDTFYMFYCATPGQKGSVTEGRGIGLITSKPLN
;
A
#
# COMPACT_ATOMS: atom_id res chain seq x y z
N MET A 1 -0.03 28.36 -12.89
CA MET A 1 0.90 27.38 -13.48
C MET A 1 2.33 27.44 -12.90
N ASN A 2 2.59 28.18 -11.82
CA ASN A 2 3.99 28.48 -11.47
C ASN A 2 4.47 28.12 -10.06
N ILE A 3 3.67 27.54 -9.18
CA ILE A 3 4.09 27.27 -7.80
C ILE A 3 4.17 25.77 -7.53
N ILE A 4 3.28 24.97 -8.08
CA ILE A 4 3.27 23.50 -7.91
C ILE A 4 4.48 22.86 -8.59
N THR A 5 4.87 23.34 -9.79
CA THR A 5 6.06 22.87 -10.51
C THR A 5 7.38 23.19 -9.81
N LYS A 6 7.45 24.25 -9.01
CA LYS A 6 8.70 24.61 -8.29
C LYS A 6 9.01 23.71 -7.10
N SER A 7 8.00 23.15 -6.45
CA SER A 7 8.20 22.20 -5.33
C SER A 7 8.73 20.83 -5.81
N PHE A 8 8.40 20.45 -7.04
CA PHE A 8 8.87 19.20 -7.63
C PHE A 8 10.26 19.28 -8.30
N LEU A 9 10.73 20.49 -8.64
CA LEU A 9 11.97 20.69 -9.41
C LEU A 9 13.24 20.87 -8.56
N LYS A 10 13.19 20.87 -7.24
CA LYS A 10 14.37 21.16 -6.39
C LYS A 10 15.41 20.06 -6.29
N HIS A 11 15.18 18.85 -6.78
CA HIS A 11 16.18 17.78 -6.77
C HIS A 11 17.25 17.86 -7.87
N SER A 12 17.05 18.68 -8.90
CA SER A 12 18.02 18.78 -10.03
C SER A 12 19.09 19.86 -9.86
N ALA A 13 19.09 20.66 -8.79
CA ALA A 13 19.95 21.83 -8.68
C ALA A 13 21.12 21.72 -7.69
N MET A 14 21.41 20.54 -7.12
CA MET A 14 22.48 20.38 -6.12
C MET A 14 23.67 19.51 -6.55
N LEU A 15 23.88 19.32 -7.85
CA LEU A 15 25.03 18.57 -8.39
C LEU A 15 25.88 19.43 -9.32
N LEU A 16 26.39 20.57 -8.82
CA LEU A 16 27.50 21.31 -9.49
C LEU A 16 28.24 22.17 -8.47
N SER A 17 29.13 21.57 -7.69
CA SER A 17 30.40 22.14 -7.23
C SER A 17 31.05 21.24 -6.17
N ALA A 18 31.99 20.43 -6.57
CA ALA A 18 33.26 20.13 -5.88
C ALA A 18 34.00 19.07 -6.69
N ALA A 19 34.80 19.50 -7.66
CA ALA A 19 35.88 18.69 -8.19
C ALA A 19 37.00 18.70 -7.16
N GLY A 20 37.26 17.54 -6.56
CA GLY A 20 38.39 17.30 -5.67
C GLY A 20 38.76 15.83 -5.78
N LEU A 21 39.76 15.51 -6.60
CA LEU A 21 40.33 14.19 -6.77
C LEU A 21 40.82 13.61 -5.43
N LEU A 22 40.32 12.41 -5.07
CA LEU A 22 41.14 11.41 -4.39
C LEU A 22 40.71 10.03 -4.92
N ALA A 23 41.56 9.50 -5.80
CA ALA A 23 41.48 8.11 -6.26
C ALA A 23 41.86 7.20 -5.09
N CYS A 24 40.90 6.55 -4.47
CA CYS A 24 41.11 5.40 -3.60
C CYS A 24 40.72 4.16 -4.38
N ALA A 25 41.70 3.47 -4.96
CA ALA A 25 41.53 2.21 -5.62
C ALA A 25 41.18 1.14 -4.55
N CYS A 26 39.91 0.93 -4.34
CA CYS A 26 39.43 -0.26 -3.63
C CYS A 26 39.38 -1.42 -4.64
N THR A 27 40.38 -2.27 -4.66
CA THR A 27 40.35 -3.55 -5.33
C THR A 27 39.25 -4.42 -4.70
N MET A 28 38.07 -4.43 -5.32
CA MET A 28 37.06 -5.45 -5.03
C MET A 28 37.61 -6.80 -5.44
N ARG A 29 37.99 -7.60 -4.45
CA ARG A 29 38.24 -9.02 -4.64
C ARG A 29 36.94 -9.64 -5.15
N ALA A 30 36.94 -10.21 -6.34
CA ALA A 30 35.83 -10.99 -6.88
C ALA A 30 35.50 -12.07 -5.86
N ALA A 31 34.30 -11.97 -5.26
CA ALA A 31 33.78 -13.05 -4.44
C ALA A 31 33.53 -14.24 -5.35
N ASP A 32 34.04 -15.40 -4.90
CA ASP A 32 33.89 -16.71 -5.53
C ASP A 32 32.42 -17.00 -5.81
N THR A 33 31.99 -16.93 -7.08
CA THR A 33 30.57 -17.08 -7.50
C THR A 33 30.22 -18.54 -7.79
N THR A 34 31.03 -19.49 -7.36
CA THR A 34 30.79 -20.92 -7.55
C THR A 34 30.04 -21.47 -6.33
N ASN A 35 28.73 -21.63 -6.45
CA ASN A 35 27.74 -22.31 -5.59
C ASN A 35 26.66 -21.45 -4.88
N ALA A 36 26.28 -20.31 -5.41
CA ALA A 36 24.97 -19.79 -5.08
C ALA A 36 23.91 -20.67 -5.78
N PRO A 37 22.92 -21.21 -5.09
CA PRO A 37 21.85 -21.95 -5.75
C PRO A 37 21.21 -21.02 -6.78
N VAL A 38 21.20 -21.45 -8.05
CA VAL A 38 20.44 -20.78 -9.12
C VAL A 38 18.96 -21.00 -8.79
N TYR A 39 18.39 -20.06 -8.04
CA TYR A 39 16.93 -20.04 -7.88
C TYR A 39 16.35 -19.74 -9.25
N THR A 40 15.59 -20.69 -9.80
CA THR A 40 14.71 -20.37 -10.92
C THR A 40 13.76 -19.28 -10.43
N THR A 41 13.82 -18.10 -11.02
CA THR A 41 12.99 -16.94 -10.65
C THR A 41 11.52 -17.19 -10.95
N VAL A 42 11.21 -18.17 -11.78
CA VAL A 42 9.86 -18.57 -12.13
C VAL A 42 9.37 -19.63 -11.14
N ILE A 43 8.30 -19.32 -10.43
CA ILE A 43 7.60 -20.23 -9.53
C ILE A 43 6.59 -21.02 -10.39
N ASP A 44 6.65 -22.34 -10.35
CA ASP A 44 5.76 -23.19 -11.14
C ASP A 44 4.31 -23.16 -10.59
N SER A 45 3.35 -23.58 -11.44
CA SER A 45 1.92 -23.51 -11.13
C SER A 45 1.50 -24.37 -9.91
N ASN A 46 2.17 -25.49 -9.66
CA ASN A 46 1.86 -26.32 -8.50
C ASN A 46 2.29 -25.63 -7.21
N THR A 47 3.45 -25.03 -7.20
CA THR A 47 3.96 -24.21 -6.10
C THR A 47 3.05 -23.00 -5.85
N VAL A 48 2.60 -22.32 -6.91
CA VAL A 48 1.61 -21.22 -6.78
C VAL A 48 0.33 -21.71 -6.15
N ALA A 49 -0.21 -22.86 -6.58
CA ALA A 49 -1.43 -23.43 -6.02
C ALA A 49 -1.25 -23.85 -4.54
N GLU A 50 -0.11 -24.43 -4.19
CA GLU A 50 0.24 -24.80 -2.81
C GLU A 50 0.30 -23.56 -1.91
N TRP A 51 1.04 -22.52 -2.32
CA TRP A 51 1.23 -21.31 -1.51
C TRP A 51 -0.03 -20.44 -1.41
N SER A 52 -0.92 -20.49 -2.41
CA SER A 52 -2.21 -19.78 -2.35
C SER A 52 -3.28 -20.52 -1.54
N ALA A 53 -3.14 -21.83 -1.33
CA ALA A 53 -4.16 -22.65 -0.67
C ALA A 53 -4.59 -22.17 0.73
N PRO A 54 -3.68 -21.71 1.62
CA PRO A 54 -4.06 -21.19 2.93
C PRO A 54 -4.96 -19.94 2.89
N TYR A 55 -4.98 -19.24 1.77
CA TYR A 55 -5.68 -17.97 1.57
C TYR A 55 -6.93 -18.09 0.67
N ARG A 56 -7.47 -19.28 0.46
CA ARG A 56 -8.63 -19.48 -0.45
C ARG A 56 -9.95 -19.68 0.24
N ASN A 57 -9.96 -20.06 1.52
CA ASN A 57 -11.20 -20.36 2.24
C ASN A 57 -11.54 -19.23 3.21
N TRP A 58 -12.43 -18.34 2.77
CA TRP A 58 -12.81 -17.16 3.54
C TRP A 58 -14.24 -17.26 4.05
N HIS A 59 -14.44 -16.84 5.29
CA HIS A 59 -15.73 -16.59 5.94
C HIS A 59 -15.97 -15.09 5.98
N TYR A 60 -17.12 -14.63 5.57
CA TYR A 60 -17.42 -13.23 5.44
C TYR A 60 -18.15 -12.67 6.65
N TRP A 61 -17.77 -11.45 7.02
CA TRP A 61 -18.53 -10.63 7.94
C TRP A 61 -19.65 -9.93 7.18
N PRO A 62 -20.91 -9.89 7.70
CA PRO A 62 -22.06 -9.46 6.90
C PRO A 62 -22.19 -7.95 6.70
N THR A 63 -21.46 -7.15 7.49
CA THR A 63 -21.52 -5.69 7.47
C THR A 63 -20.14 -5.07 7.29
N HIS A 64 -20.07 -3.80 6.90
CA HIS A 64 -18.83 -3.05 6.99
C HIS A 64 -18.38 -2.95 8.45
N VAL A 65 -17.10 -3.18 8.73
CA VAL A 65 -16.47 -2.94 10.04
C VAL A 65 -16.14 -1.45 10.24
N ILE A 66 -15.84 -0.72 9.15
CA ILE A 66 -15.88 0.74 9.08
C ILE A 66 -16.94 1.10 8.03
N PRO A 67 -18.04 1.75 8.40
CA PRO A 67 -19.09 2.09 7.44
C PRO A 67 -18.63 3.13 6.39
N ALA A 68 -19.37 3.26 5.30
CA ALA A 68 -19.06 4.25 4.26
C ALA A 68 -19.05 5.69 4.80
N VAL A 69 -19.90 5.97 5.78
CA VAL A 69 -20.08 7.31 6.37
C VAL A 69 -19.99 7.21 7.90
N PRO A 70 -18.79 7.01 8.47
CA PRO A 70 -18.58 7.02 9.91
C PRO A 70 -18.58 8.47 10.44
N PRO A 71 -18.84 8.68 11.75
CA PRO A 71 -18.76 9.99 12.39
C PRO A 71 -17.29 10.41 12.61
N LEU A 72 -16.62 10.91 11.57
CA LEU A 72 -15.22 11.27 11.62
C LEU A 72 -15.01 12.69 12.19
N PRO A 73 -14.05 12.88 13.11
CA PRO A 73 -13.77 14.17 13.70
C PRO A 73 -13.23 15.16 12.65
N GLY A 74 -13.77 16.38 12.65
CA GLY A 74 -13.35 17.44 11.72
C GLY A 74 -13.83 17.27 10.27
N ALA A 75 -14.61 16.22 9.96
CA ALA A 75 -15.20 16.02 8.66
C ALA A 75 -16.71 16.25 8.69
N THR A 76 -17.23 17.00 7.71
CA THR A 76 -18.66 17.34 7.65
C THR A 76 -19.43 16.54 6.60
N ASN A 77 -18.79 15.99 5.58
CA ASN A 77 -19.44 15.38 4.43
C ASN A 77 -18.67 14.15 3.93
N ILE A 78 -18.42 13.17 4.80
CA ILE A 78 -17.81 11.91 4.34
C ILE A 78 -18.82 11.18 3.45
N VAL A 79 -18.35 10.74 2.28
CA VAL A 79 -19.15 9.98 1.31
C VAL A 79 -18.63 8.56 1.09
N ALA A 80 -17.38 8.30 1.47
CA ALA A 80 -16.77 6.98 1.36
C ALA A 80 -15.60 6.81 2.33
N THR A 81 -15.33 5.58 2.75
CA THR A 81 -14.09 5.17 3.40
C THR A 81 -13.35 4.15 2.54
N ASP A 82 -12.00 4.14 2.61
CA ASP A 82 -11.17 3.35 1.70
C ASP A 82 -9.81 3.03 2.35
N ILE A 83 -9.02 2.14 1.73
CA ILE A 83 -7.62 1.88 2.01
C ILE A 83 -7.36 1.53 3.49
N PRO A 84 -7.83 0.38 3.98
CA PRO A 84 -7.52 -0.07 5.34
C PRO A 84 -6.05 -0.49 5.45
N ASP A 85 -5.40 -0.12 6.56
CA ASP A 85 -4.11 -0.68 6.95
C ASP A 85 -4.05 -0.86 8.47
N VAL A 86 -3.96 -2.12 8.92
CA VAL A 86 -4.05 -2.48 10.33
C VAL A 86 -2.68 -2.64 10.94
N PHE A 87 -2.52 -2.07 12.14
CA PHE A 87 -1.26 -2.10 12.89
C PHE A 87 -1.49 -2.17 14.41
N GLN A 88 -0.42 -2.35 15.14
CA GLN A 88 -0.36 -2.30 16.60
C GLN A 88 0.79 -1.36 17.03
N ILE A 89 0.64 -0.77 18.20
CA ILE A 89 1.68 0.07 18.81
C ILE A 89 2.38 -0.74 19.89
N PRO A 90 3.72 -0.84 19.93
CA PRO A 90 4.44 -1.55 20.98
C PRO A 90 4.03 -1.10 22.38
N GLY A 91 3.69 -2.06 23.25
CA GLY A 91 3.23 -1.79 24.61
C GLY A 91 1.74 -1.50 24.76
N ASP A 92 0.97 -1.49 23.67
CA ASP A 92 -0.49 -1.40 23.67
C ASP A 92 -1.09 -2.75 23.18
N ASP A 93 -2.18 -3.17 23.79
CA ASP A 93 -2.87 -4.44 23.48
C ASP A 93 -3.99 -4.26 22.42
N LYS A 94 -4.21 -3.03 21.97
CA LYS A 94 -5.21 -2.69 20.95
C LYS A 94 -4.69 -2.90 19.54
N TRP A 95 -5.64 -3.05 18.65
CA TRP A 95 -5.45 -2.94 17.21
C TRP A 95 -5.85 -1.54 16.73
N TYR A 96 -5.13 -1.03 15.78
CA TYR A 96 -5.40 0.24 15.11
C TYR A 96 -5.56 0.01 13.62
N MET A 97 -6.46 0.75 12.98
CA MET A 97 -6.64 0.74 11.55
C MET A 97 -6.51 2.16 11.03
N SER A 98 -5.52 2.41 10.19
CA SER A 98 -5.52 3.58 9.31
C SER A 98 -6.47 3.32 8.16
N PHE A 99 -7.26 4.31 7.80
CA PHE A 99 -8.12 4.30 6.63
C PHE A 99 -8.32 5.74 6.14
N VAL A 100 -8.78 5.91 4.92
CA VAL A 100 -9.08 7.24 4.40
C VAL A 100 -10.57 7.53 4.43
N GLY A 101 -10.92 8.79 4.72
CA GLY A 101 -12.24 9.36 4.50
C GLY A 101 -12.19 10.27 3.29
N PHE A 102 -13.12 10.07 2.35
CA PHE A 102 -13.31 10.94 1.21
C PHE A 102 -14.50 11.86 1.44
N ASP A 103 -14.29 13.19 1.37
CA ASP A 103 -15.30 14.21 1.65
C ASP A 103 -15.79 14.97 0.39
N GLY A 104 -15.51 14.41 -0.79
CA GLY A 104 -15.82 15.05 -2.08
C GLY A 104 -14.72 15.98 -2.59
N ARG A 105 -13.85 16.48 -1.71
CA ARG A 105 -12.69 17.31 -2.09
C ARG A 105 -11.43 16.49 -2.30
N GLY A 106 -11.19 15.49 -1.43
CA GLY A 106 -10.00 14.65 -1.45
C GLY A 106 -9.95 13.72 -0.25
N TYR A 107 -8.76 13.17 0.04
CA TYR A 107 -8.55 12.19 1.09
C TYR A 107 -7.89 12.79 2.33
N GLN A 108 -8.42 12.41 3.48
CA GLN A 108 -7.75 12.56 4.77
C GLN A 108 -7.62 11.19 5.43
N SER A 109 -6.53 10.93 6.12
CA SER A 109 -6.31 9.67 6.85
C SER A 109 -6.84 9.77 8.26
N TYR A 110 -7.61 8.76 8.65
CA TYR A 110 -8.16 8.59 9.99
C TYR A 110 -7.63 7.30 10.60
N ILE A 111 -7.70 7.21 11.92
CA ILE A 111 -7.34 6.01 12.68
C ILE A 111 -8.50 5.63 13.59
N ALA A 112 -8.90 4.36 13.51
CA ALA A 112 -9.82 3.70 14.43
C ALA A 112 -9.07 2.75 15.35
N GLU A 113 -9.63 2.42 16.50
CA GLU A 113 -9.11 1.39 17.41
C GLU A 113 -10.12 0.27 17.64
N SER A 114 -9.60 -0.93 17.93
CA SER A 114 -10.37 -2.13 18.24
C SER A 114 -9.63 -3.02 19.24
N THR A 115 -10.35 -3.78 20.03
CA THR A 115 -9.81 -4.85 20.90
C THR A 115 -10.06 -6.25 20.37
N ASN A 116 -10.88 -6.40 19.33
CA ASN A 116 -11.32 -7.69 18.80
C ASN A 116 -11.24 -7.84 17.27
N LEU A 117 -10.75 -6.80 16.55
CA LEU A 117 -10.65 -6.77 15.09
C LEU A 117 -12.00 -6.72 14.33
N VAL A 118 -13.11 -6.60 15.03
CA VAL A 118 -14.46 -6.55 14.45
C VAL A 118 -15.13 -5.22 14.75
N ASP A 119 -15.13 -4.84 16.03
CA ASP A 119 -15.74 -3.59 16.50
C ASP A 119 -14.69 -2.48 16.50
N TRP A 120 -14.85 -1.53 15.60
CA TRP A 120 -13.95 -0.41 15.40
C TRP A 120 -14.60 0.91 15.80
N GLY A 121 -13.89 1.75 16.53
CA GLY A 121 -14.39 3.04 17.01
C GLY A 121 -13.30 4.00 17.40
N ASN A 122 -13.65 5.00 18.24
CA ASN A 122 -12.72 6.02 18.72
C ASN A 122 -11.92 6.68 17.58
N TYR A 123 -12.65 7.07 16.53
CA TYR A 123 -12.08 7.68 15.33
C TYR A 123 -11.31 8.95 15.65
N ARG A 124 -10.13 9.08 15.08
CA ARG A 124 -9.28 10.29 15.18
C ARG A 124 -8.66 10.64 13.83
N LEU A 125 -8.39 11.92 13.64
CA LEU A 125 -7.65 12.38 12.46
C LEU A 125 -6.17 11.98 12.61
N GLY A 126 -5.71 11.09 11.74
CA GLY A 126 -4.30 10.65 11.70
C GLY A 126 -3.44 11.65 10.93
N MET A 127 -3.90 12.07 9.74
CA MET A 127 -3.22 13.06 8.91
C MET A 127 -4.22 13.80 8.03
N GLY A 128 -4.36 15.12 8.24
CA GLY A 128 -5.26 15.98 7.46
C GLY A 128 -4.66 16.44 6.13
N TYR A 129 -5.35 17.31 5.43
CA TYR A 129 -4.88 17.93 4.18
C TYR A 129 -3.55 18.66 4.34
N GLY A 130 -2.79 18.73 3.26
CA GLY A 130 -1.58 19.55 3.17
C GLY A 130 -1.88 21.05 3.09
N PRO A 131 -0.86 21.89 3.30
CA PRO A 131 -0.97 23.31 3.09
C PRO A 131 -1.36 23.64 1.63
N THR A 132 -2.04 24.75 1.43
CA THR A 132 -2.44 25.23 0.09
C THR A 132 -1.22 25.38 -0.82
N ASN A 133 -1.34 24.89 -2.04
CA ASN A 133 -0.30 24.87 -3.08
C ASN A 133 0.87 23.88 -2.82
N ASP A 134 0.80 23.05 -1.81
CA ASP A 134 1.76 21.97 -1.60
C ASP A 134 1.40 20.72 -2.43
N PHE A 135 2.38 19.83 -2.60
CA PHE A 135 2.22 18.59 -3.38
C PHE A 135 1.19 17.61 -2.80
N ASP A 136 0.75 17.83 -1.56
CA ASP A 136 -0.20 16.99 -0.82
C ASP A 136 -1.43 17.76 -0.33
N HIS A 137 -1.69 18.94 -0.93
CA HIS A 137 -2.82 19.81 -0.57
C HIS A 137 -4.19 19.13 -0.76
N GLY A 138 -4.33 18.34 -1.81
CA GLY A 138 -5.60 17.71 -2.20
C GLY A 138 -5.89 16.41 -1.46
N GLY A 139 -4.90 15.84 -0.75
CA GLY A 139 -5.12 14.63 0.02
C GLY A 139 -3.87 13.93 0.46
N ARG A 140 -4.00 13.19 1.55
CA ARG A 140 -2.95 12.36 2.17
C ARG A 140 -3.53 11.02 2.57
N THR A 141 -2.94 9.94 2.06
CA THR A 141 -3.36 8.57 2.33
C THR A 141 -2.21 7.84 3.02
N ILE A 142 -2.22 7.81 4.36
CA ILE A 142 -1.22 7.07 5.14
C ILE A 142 -1.44 5.58 4.94
N GLY A 143 -0.36 4.90 4.64
CA GLY A 143 -0.25 3.44 4.53
C GLY A 143 1.23 3.15 4.30
N GLY A 144 1.73 1.97 4.27
CA GLY A 144 3.17 1.74 4.14
C GLY A 144 3.94 2.13 5.41
N PHE A 145 3.44 1.64 6.54
CA PHE A 145 4.10 1.78 7.83
C PHE A 145 5.37 0.93 7.91
N LEU A 146 6.35 1.43 8.64
CA LEU A 146 7.52 0.63 9.02
C LEU A 146 7.15 -0.30 10.18
N PHE A 147 7.32 -1.62 9.98
CA PHE A 147 6.97 -2.64 10.95
C PHE A 147 8.20 -3.35 11.51
N GLU A 148 8.12 -3.85 12.75
CA GLU A 148 9.17 -4.69 13.35
C GLU A 148 9.34 -6.03 12.62
N SER A 149 8.28 -6.55 12.03
CA SER A 149 8.30 -7.79 11.25
C SER A 149 7.29 -7.72 10.10
N TYR A 150 7.67 -8.34 9.00
CA TYR A 150 6.81 -8.54 7.83
C TYR A 150 6.38 -10.00 7.68
N ASP A 151 6.68 -10.88 8.65
CA ASP A 151 6.14 -12.24 8.65
C ASP A 151 4.61 -12.20 8.73
N VAL A 152 3.96 -13.02 7.93
CA VAL A 152 2.51 -13.00 7.74
C VAL A 152 1.76 -13.34 9.04
N LYS A 153 2.39 -14.08 9.95
CA LYS A 153 1.84 -14.43 11.27
C LYS A 153 2.39 -13.60 12.43
N ALA A 154 3.33 -12.69 12.18
CA ALA A 154 3.85 -11.81 13.22
C ALA A 154 2.83 -10.74 13.61
N PRO A 155 2.89 -10.23 14.84
CA PRO A 155 2.17 -9.02 15.21
C PRO A 155 2.54 -7.86 14.30
N ARG A 156 1.58 -7.02 13.94
CA ARG A 156 1.77 -5.84 13.08
C ARG A 156 2.27 -4.64 13.89
N LEU A 157 3.35 -4.82 14.66
CA LEU A 157 3.91 -3.79 15.52
C LEU A 157 4.66 -2.74 14.71
N LEU A 158 4.32 -1.47 14.93
CA LEU A 158 5.07 -0.34 14.36
C LEU A 158 6.50 -0.34 14.90
N GLN A 159 7.47 -0.14 14.00
CA GLN A 159 8.89 -0.02 14.34
C GLN A 159 9.28 1.43 14.53
N LYS A 160 10.00 1.74 15.63
CA LYS A 160 10.68 3.02 15.80
C LYS A 160 12.08 2.99 15.17
N ARG A 161 12.39 4.08 14.47
CA ARG A 161 13.73 4.39 13.99
C ARG A 161 14.06 5.83 14.39
N ASP A 162 15.20 6.04 15.02
CA ASP A 162 15.61 7.36 15.55
C ASP A 162 14.56 8.01 16.47
N GLY A 163 13.91 7.15 17.28
CA GLY A 163 12.89 7.58 18.26
C GLY A 163 11.51 7.88 17.68
N LYS A 164 11.31 7.80 16.38
CA LYS A 164 10.04 8.06 15.67
C LYS A 164 9.50 6.82 14.98
N TYR A 165 8.18 6.74 14.83
CA TYR A 165 7.53 5.87 13.86
C TYR A 165 7.56 6.51 12.49
N TRP A 166 7.69 5.70 11.43
CA TRP A 166 7.79 6.15 10.05
C TRP A 166 6.74 5.51 9.18
N SER A 167 6.23 6.27 8.23
CA SER A 167 5.30 5.80 7.21
C SER A 167 5.53 6.56 5.91
N MET A 168 5.33 5.92 4.80
CA MET A 168 5.10 6.62 3.52
C MET A 168 3.60 6.85 3.33
N TYR A 169 3.24 7.84 2.53
CA TYR A 169 1.84 8.16 2.22
C TYR A 169 1.66 8.57 0.76
N GLY A 170 0.51 8.23 0.20
CA GLY A 170 0.10 8.76 -1.10
C GLY A 170 -0.30 10.22 -0.97
N ALA A 171 0.24 11.07 -1.86
CA ALA A 171 0.08 12.52 -1.85
C ALA A 171 -0.60 13.00 -3.13
N TYR A 172 -1.63 13.83 -3.01
CA TYR A 172 -2.42 14.38 -4.11
C TYR A 172 -2.37 15.90 -4.04
N ALA A 173 -1.95 16.55 -5.12
CA ALA A 173 -1.72 17.99 -5.09
C ALA A 173 -2.99 18.83 -5.23
N GLN A 174 -4.07 18.28 -5.79
CA GLN A 174 -5.29 19.03 -6.07
C GLN A 174 -6.51 18.44 -5.38
N GLN A 175 -7.46 19.30 -5.03
CA GLN A 175 -8.80 18.95 -4.57
C GLN A 175 -9.78 18.89 -5.75
N GLY A 176 -10.98 18.34 -5.52
CA GLY A 176 -12.07 18.30 -6.48
C GLY A 176 -12.43 16.90 -6.95
N GLY A 177 -12.01 15.87 -6.24
CA GLY A 177 -12.34 14.47 -6.54
C GLY A 177 -11.38 13.47 -5.93
N TYR A 178 -11.58 12.21 -6.30
CA TYR A 178 -10.64 11.14 -5.97
C TYR A 178 -9.30 11.36 -6.67
N GLU A 179 -8.20 11.19 -5.94
CA GLU A 179 -6.85 10.97 -6.46
C GLU A 179 -6.42 11.98 -7.54
N GLN A 180 -6.62 13.28 -7.27
CA GLN A 180 -6.36 14.34 -8.24
C GLN A 180 -4.85 14.57 -8.47
N HIS A 181 -4.51 14.83 -9.74
CA HIS A 181 -3.13 15.04 -10.21
C HIS A 181 -2.53 16.41 -9.86
N PRO A 182 -1.21 16.52 -9.88
CA PRO A 182 -0.22 15.44 -9.88
C PRO A 182 -0.20 14.71 -8.56
N ASN A 183 0.21 13.44 -8.58
CA ASN A 183 0.38 12.63 -7.38
C ASN A 183 1.80 12.07 -7.26
N GLY A 184 2.15 11.72 -6.04
CA GLY A 184 3.43 11.15 -5.65
C GLY A 184 3.32 10.58 -4.26
N GLN A 185 4.45 10.30 -3.62
CA GLN A 185 4.49 9.77 -2.28
C GLN A 185 5.32 10.67 -1.37
N GLY A 186 4.82 10.91 -0.17
CA GLY A 186 5.52 11.65 0.87
C GLY A 186 6.01 10.73 1.98
N LEU A 187 6.91 11.25 2.81
CA LEU A 187 7.38 10.62 4.03
C LEU A 187 6.72 11.27 5.24
N ALA A 188 6.18 10.47 6.15
CA ALA A 188 5.55 10.91 7.39
C ALA A 188 6.24 10.32 8.61
N MET A 189 6.15 11.02 9.74
CA MET A 189 6.66 10.57 11.02
C MET A 189 5.65 10.82 12.13
N SER A 190 5.75 10.03 13.22
CA SER A 190 4.91 10.14 14.40
C SER A 190 5.68 9.81 15.67
N ASP A 191 5.31 10.45 16.78
CA ASP A 191 5.82 10.11 18.11
C ASP A 191 5.05 8.96 18.77
N ASP A 192 3.75 8.90 18.50
CA ASP A 192 2.80 8.04 19.17
C ASP A 192 2.17 6.95 18.27
N GLY A 193 2.42 7.01 16.95
CA GLY A 193 1.80 6.12 15.96
C GLY A 193 0.36 6.50 15.58
N LEU A 194 -0.20 7.54 16.18
CA LEU A 194 -1.61 7.94 16.01
C LEU A 194 -1.75 9.32 15.33
N HIS A 195 -0.82 10.22 15.58
CA HIS A 195 -0.77 11.54 14.97
C HIS A 195 0.45 11.63 14.05
N TRP A 196 0.21 11.80 12.77
CA TRP A 196 1.23 11.77 11.74
C TRP A 196 1.44 13.15 11.13
N VAL A 197 2.69 13.51 10.96
CA VAL A 197 3.09 14.76 10.31
C VAL A 197 4.02 14.48 9.14
N ARG A 198 3.96 15.34 8.15
CA ARG A 198 4.86 15.30 7.01
C ARG A 198 6.31 15.53 7.47
N ALA A 199 7.22 14.62 7.09
CA ALA A 199 8.63 14.71 7.46
C ALA A 199 9.44 15.63 6.52
N LEU A 200 9.08 15.71 5.23
CA LEU A 200 9.78 16.47 4.20
C LEU A 200 8.84 17.39 3.43
N PRO A 201 9.28 18.58 3.00
CA PRO A 201 8.42 19.52 2.27
C PRO A 201 8.25 19.18 0.77
N TYR A 202 8.72 18.02 0.33
CA TYR A 202 8.66 17.53 -1.06
C TYR A 202 8.34 16.02 -1.07
N PRO A 203 7.81 15.48 -2.18
CA PRO A 203 7.59 14.05 -2.34
C PRO A 203 8.91 13.31 -2.46
N VAL A 204 8.98 12.09 -1.92
CA VAL A 204 10.17 11.23 -2.00
C VAL A 204 10.14 10.32 -3.23
N VAL A 205 8.95 10.02 -3.78
CA VAL A 205 8.75 9.34 -5.06
C VAL A 205 7.69 10.12 -5.85
N SER A 206 8.00 10.44 -7.11
CA SER A 206 7.17 11.34 -7.92
C SER A 206 7.23 10.99 -9.40
N ILE A 207 6.16 11.30 -10.14
CA ILE A 207 6.15 11.23 -11.61
C ILE A 207 7.12 12.21 -12.29
N PHE A 208 7.75 13.10 -11.54
CA PHE A 208 8.71 14.08 -12.05
C PHE A 208 10.17 13.70 -11.77
N ASP A 209 10.42 12.53 -11.19
CA ASP A 209 11.78 12.05 -10.95
C ASP A 209 12.44 11.65 -12.27
N SER A 210 13.77 11.70 -12.32
CA SER A 210 14.52 11.44 -13.55
C SER A 210 14.53 9.97 -13.99
N ASP A 211 14.21 9.05 -13.09
CA ASP A 211 14.18 7.60 -13.32
C ASP A 211 12.76 7.04 -13.54
N VAL A 212 11.77 7.92 -13.75
CA VAL A 212 10.38 7.53 -14.00
C VAL A 212 10.26 6.77 -15.32
N GLY A 213 9.61 5.59 -15.27
CA GLY A 213 9.31 4.79 -16.46
C GLY A 213 8.01 5.22 -17.15
N GLU A 214 7.83 4.87 -18.43
CA GLU A 214 6.60 5.18 -19.17
C GLU A 214 5.35 4.62 -18.47
N TRP A 215 5.42 3.42 -17.90
CA TRP A 215 4.32 2.71 -17.26
C TRP A 215 3.74 3.44 -16.02
N GLU A 216 4.48 4.37 -15.43
CA GLU A 216 4.13 5.14 -14.22
C GLU A 216 4.06 6.66 -14.44
N SER A 217 4.12 7.09 -15.69
CA SER A 217 4.29 8.51 -16.05
C SER A 217 3.07 9.39 -15.79
N ASN A 218 1.90 8.81 -15.54
CA ASN A 218 0.69 9.57 -15.24
C ASN A 218 0.41 9.67 -13.74
N ARG A 219 0.60 8.58 -12.98
CA ARG A 219 0.17 8.49 -11.58
C ARG A 219 1.05 7.55 -10.79
N ILE A 220 1.32 7.92 -9.54
CA ILE A 220 1.93 7.07 -8.51
C ILE A 220 1.02 7.11 -7.30
N TYR A 221 0.70 5.95 -6.72
CA TYR A 221 -0.30 5.83 -5.67
C TYR A 221 0.28 5.28 -4.36
N MET A 222 -0.44 4.36 -3.75
CA MET A 222 -0.21 3.86 -2.41
C MET A 222 1.15 3.17 -2.27
N PRO A 223 1.95 3.60 -1.28
CA PRO A 223 3.17 2.92 -0.90
C PRO A 223 2.89 1.71 0.00
N TRP A 224 3.78 0.73 -0.06
CA TRP A 224 3.95 -0.30 0.96
C TRP A 224 5.43 -0.38 1.33
N LEU A 225 5.77 0.19 2.49
CA LEU A 225 7.14 0.23 2.98
C LEU A 225 7.50 -1.12 3.62
N LEU A 226 8.68 -1.64 3.26
CA LEU A 226 9.25 -2.86 3.81
C LEU A 226 10.74 -2.67 4.07
N GLU A 227 11.22 -3.05 5.27
CA GLU A 227 12.64 -3.12 5.57
C GLU A 227 13.11 -4.58 5.55
N TYR A 228 14.13 -4.86 4.74
CA TYR A 228 14.71 -6.19 4.67
C TYR A 228 16.22 -6.12 4.43
N ARG A 229 16.99 -6.78 5.30
CA ARG A 229 18.46 -6.83 5.22
C ARG A 229 19.12 -5.45 5.14
N GLY A 230 18.59 -4.49 5.91
CA GLY A 230 19.13 -3.14 5.98
C GLY A 230 18.85 -2.27 4.76
N LYS A 231 17.90 -2.65 3.92
CA LYS A 231 17.39 -1.86 2.80
C LYS A 231 15.89 -1.66 2.93
N PHE A 232 15.42 -0.51 2.49
CA PHE A 232 14.00 -0.22 2.35
C PHE A 232 13.54 -0.51 0.93
N PHE A 233 12.34 -1.06 0.85
CA PHE A 233 11.61 -1.35 -0.38
C PHE A 233 10.28 -0.60 -0.29
N ASP A 234 9.96 0.18 -1.29
CA ASP A 234 8.63 0.73 -1.50
C ASP A 234 7.98 -0.02 -2.65
N PHE A 235 6.99 -0.85 -2.32
CA PHE A 235 6.11 -1.45 -3.32
C PHE A 235 4.95 -0.50 -3.55
N TYR A 236 4.71 -0.12 -4.79
CA TYR A 236 3.69 0.87 -5.11
C TYR A 236 2.95 0.51 -6.40
N ASN A 237 1.74 1.02 -6.53
CA ASN A 237 1.06 0.99 -7.81
C ASN A 237 1.17 2.34 -8.52
N ALA A 238 1.25 2.25 -9.82
CA ALA A 238 1.35 3.42 -10.69
C ALA A 238 0.62 3.18 -11.99
N ALA A 239 0.29 4.26 -12.69
CA ALA A 239 -0.51 4.18 -13.91
C ALA A 239 0.09 4.93 -15.09
N HIS A 240 -0.12 4.35 -16.26
CA HIS A 240 -0.06 5.00 -17.54
C HIS A 240 -1.37 4.76 -18.30
N LYS A 241 -2.03 5.85 -18.75
CA LYS A 241 -3.38 5.79 -19.35
C LYS A 241 -4.39 5.10 -18.39
N ASN A 242 -4.98 4.00 -18.82
CA ASN A 242 -6.02 3.27 -18.08
C ASN A 242 -5.51 1.95 -17.48
N HIS A 243 -4.19 1.78 -17.36
CA HIS A 243 -3.57 0.59 -16.80
C HIS A 243 -2.79 0.94 -15.54
N GLU A 244 -3.11 0.25 -14.46
CA GLU A 244 -2.31 0.31 -13.22
C GLU A 244 -1.51 -0.97 -13.07
N GLN A 245 -0.25 -0.84 -12.67
CA GLN A 245 0.65 -1.95 -12.44
C GLN A 245 1.45 -1.71 -11.17
N THR A 246 2.10 -2.75 -10.66
CA THR A 246 2.90 -2.67 -9.44
C THR A 246 4.38 -2.59 -9.76
N GLY A 247 5.07 -1.66 -9.11
CA GLY A 247 6.52 -1.50 -9.14
C GLY A 247 7.15 -1.57 -7.76
N VAL A 248 8.49 -1.46 -7.74
CA VAL A 248 9.28 -1.36 -6.52
C VAL A 248 10.40 -0.33 -6.68
N ALA A 249 10.64 0.43 -5.62
CA ALA A 249 11.80 1.30 -5.48
C ALA A 249 12.59 0.92 -4.22
N PHE A 250 13.88 1.30 -4.18
CA PHE A 250 14.81 0.96 -3.11
C PHE A 250 15.39 2.21 -2.47
N SER A 251 15.62 2.16 -1.16
CA SER A 251 16.30 3.20 -0.42
C SER A 251 17.21 2.61 0.68
N SER A 252 18.20 3.37 1.10
CA SER A 252 18.99 3.10 2.30
C SER A 252 18.66 4.03 3.47
N ASP A 253 17.86 5.09 3.24
CA ASP A 253 17.67 6.19 4.19
C ASP A 253 16.22 6.73 4.27
N LEU A 254 15.26 6.13 3.55
CA LEU A 254 13.85 6.55 3.43
C LEU A 254 13.63 7.84 2.62
N THR A 255 14.67 8.59 2.28
CA THR A 255 14.55 9.90 1.63
C THR A 255 14.94 9.87 0.15
N ASN A 256 15.93 9.04 -0.19
CA ASN A 256 16.44 8.88 -1.54
C ASN A 256 16.03 7.51 -2.08
N TRP A 257 15.21 7.51 -3.11
CA TRP A 257 14.65 6.31 -3.71
C TRP A 257 15.13 6.11 -5.13
N ILE A 258 15.42 4.89 -5.51
CA ILE A 258 15.82 4.48 -6.86
C ILE A 258 14.87 3.39 -7.31
N ARG A 259 14.20 3.59 -8.44
CA ARG A 259 13.29 2.62 -9.03
C ARG A 259 14.02 1.39 -9.55
N TYR A 260 13.38 0.24 -9.42
CA TYR A 260 13.92 -0.98 -10.03
C TYR A 260 13.87 -0.85 -11.57
N PRO A 261 15.01 -1.02 -12.28
CA PRO A 261 15.05 -0.76 -13.72
C PRO A 261 14.15 -1.68 -14.56
N ALA A 262 13.76 -2.85 -14.04
CA ALA A 262 12.87 -3.79 -14.73
C ALA A 262 11.39 -3.64 -14.33
N ASN A 263 11.02 -2.57 -13.62
CA ASN A 263 9.61 -2.27 -13.32
C ASN A 263 8.76 -2.23 -14.62
N PRO A 264 7.45 -2.55 -14.54
CA PRO A 264 6.72 -3.02 -13.39
C PRO A 264 7.00 -4.50 -13.08
N ILE A 265 6.96 -4.84 -11.78
CA ILE A 265 7.23 -6.21 -11.28
C ILE A 265 5.98 -7.11 -11.29
N VAL A 266 4.78 -6.54 -11.22
CA VAL A 266 3.52 -7.25 -11.48
C VAL A 266 2.77 -6.51 -12.58
N ARG A 267 2.50 -7.22 -13.68
CA ARG A 267 1.95 -6.67 -14.93
C ARG A 267 0.52 -7.10 -15.16
N ASN A 268 -0.24 -6.25 -15.86
CA ASN A 268 -1.55 -6.60 -16.34
C ASN A 268 -1.51 -7.85 -17.23
N ARG A 269 -2.48 -8.76 -17.05
CA ARG A 269 -2.62 -10.00 -17.84
C ARG A 269 -3.85 -9.89 -18.72
N PRO A 270 -3.71 -9.69 -20.04
CA PRO A 270 -4.83 -9.59 -20.95
C PRO A 270 -5.81 -10.76 -20.81
N GLY A 271 -7.10 -10.47 -20.66
CA GLY A 271 -8.14 -11.47 -20.44
C GLY A 271 -8.22 -12.05 -19.01
N GLY A 272 -7.34 -11.64 -18.10
CA GLY A 272 -7.33 -12.06 -16.70
C GLY A 272 -8.18 -11.17 -15.79
N TYR A 273 -8.25 -11.56 -14.52
CA TYR A 273 -8.89 -10.77 -13.45
C TYR A 273 -8.15 -9.48 -13.12
N ASP A 274 -6.95 -9.31 -13.61
CA ASP A 274 -6.08 -8.17 -13.46
C ASP A 274 -5.68 -7.52 -14.79
N ALA A 275 -6.52 -7.68 -15.82
CA ALA A 275 -6.26 -7.15 -17.16
C ALA A 275 -6.15 -5.63 -17.22
N GLY A 276 -6.83 -4.91 -16.31
CA GLY A 276 -6.77 -3.46 -16.22
C GLY A 276 -5.81 -2.97 -15.13
N PHE A 277 -5.91 -3.53 -13.93
CA PHE A 277 -5.15 -3.09 -12.78
C PHE A 277 -4.49 -4.27 -12.06
N CYS A 278 -3.25 -4.04 -11.59
CA CYS A 278 -2.52 -4.81 -10.60
C CYS A 278 -2.06 -3.81 -9.54
N SER A 279 -2.85 -3.57 -8.50
CA SER A 279 -2.74 -2.38 -7.68
C SER A 279 -2.77 -2.64 -6.19
N ASP A 280 -2.26 -1.65 -5.42
CA ASP A 280 -2.25 -1.60 -3.96
C ASP A 280 -1.56 -2.83 -3.33
N PRO A 281 -0.28 -3.05 -3.61
CA PRO A 281 0.47 -4.20 -3.15
C PRO A 281 0.65 -4.18 -1.64
N LYS A 282 0.50 -5.35 -0.99
CA LYS A 282 0.80 -5.59 0.42
C LYS A 282 1.67 -6.82 0.52
N VAL A 283 2.92 -6.66 0.91
CA VAL A 283 3.95 -7.70 0.85
C VAL A 283 4.27 -8.23 2.24
N TYR A 284 4.21 -9.55 2.37
CA TYR A 284 4.47 -10.27 3.61
C TYR A 284 5.46 -11.39 3.35
N ARG A 285 6.24 -11.75 4.38
CA ARG A 285 7.05 -12.96 4.36
C ARG A 285 6.23 -14.13 4.85
N ASP A 286 6.24 -15.23 4.10
CA ASP A 286 5.56 -16.46 4.47
C ASP A 286 6.55 -17.63 4.37
N GLY A 287 7.14 -18.00 5.51
CA GLY A 287 8.19 -19.01 5.55
C GLY A 287 9.44 -18.61 4.73
N ASP A 288 9.68 -19.33 3.65
CA ASP A 288 10.86 -19.17 2.77
C ASP A 288 10.61 -18.27 1.55
N HIS A 289 9.38 -17.78 1.39
CA HIS A 289 8.98 -16.95 0.25
C HIS A 289 8.29 -15.64 0.69
N TRP A 290 7.97 -14.80 -0.29
CA TRP A 290 7.23 -13.56 -0.13
C TRP A 290 5.87 -13.70 -0.82
N THR A 291 4.84 -13.22 -0.15
CA THR A 291 3.46 -13.19 -0.63
C THR A 291 3.02 -11.74 -0.78
N MET A 292 2.57 -11.37 -1.95
CA MET A 292 1.98 -10.06 -2.23
C MET A 292 0.49 -10.21 -2.44
N PHE A 293 -0.31 -9.61 -1.57
CA PHE A 293 -1.73 -9.40 -1.84
C PHE A 293 -1.88 -8.09 -2.60
N TYR A 294 -2.66 -8.12 -3.66
CA TYR A 294 -2.96 -6.95 -4.48
C TYR A 294 -4.38 -7.05 -4.99
N PHE A 295 -4.93 -6.02 -5.61
CA PHE A 295 -6.18 -6.18 -6.31
C PHE A 295 -6.00 -6.11 -7.83
N GLY A 296 -6.76 -6.93 -8.52
CA GLY A 296 -6.88 -6.91 -9.97
C GLY A 296 -8.23 -6.34 -10.40
N VAL A 297 -8.24 -5.60 -11.52
CA VAL A 297 -9.47 -5.17 -12.17
C VAL A 297 -9.60 -5.89 -13.48
N GLY A 298 -10.67 -6.67 -13.60
CA GLY A 298 -11.02 -7.46 -14.79
C GLY A 298 -12.37 -8.14 -14.59
N HIS A 299 -12.91 -8.78 -15.62
CA HIS A 299 -14.20 -9.49 -15.56
C HIS A 299 -15.34 -8.69 -14.88
N GLY A 300 -15.34 -7.37 -15.07
CA GLY A 300 -16.41 -6.49 -14.60
C GLY A 300 -16.36 -6.10 -13.10
N GLY A 301 -15.29 -6.44 -12.38
CA GLY A 301 -15.12 -6.14 -10.95
C GLY A 301 -13.69 -5.84 -10.56
N ALA A 302 -13.47 -5.60 -9.26
CA ALA A 302 -12.17 -5.62 -8.64
C ALA A 302 -12.10 -6.78 -7.65
N HIS A 303 -11.01 -7.54 -7.69
CA HIS A 303 -10.88 -8.83 -7.00
C HIS A 303 -9.56 -8.87 -6.22
N ILE A 304 -9.54 -9.58 -5.10
CA ILE A 304 -8.33 -9.79 -4.31
C ILE A 304 -7.48 -10.87 -4.97
N MET A 305 -6.28 -10.52 -5.37
CA MET A 305 -5.30 -11.34 -6.07
C MET A 305 -4.09 -11.65 -5.16
N VAL A 306 -3.25 -12.59 -5.60
CA VAL A 306 -1.99 -12.90 -4.94
C VAL A 306 -0.87 -13.15 -5.95
N ALA A 307 0.34 -12.78 -5.56
CA ALA A 307 1.58 -13.13 -6.26
C ALA A 307 2.64 -13.57 -5.26
N PHE A 308 3.60 -14.36 -5.74
CA PHE A 308 4.65 -14.94 -4.91
C PHE A 308 6.03 -14.63 -5.49
N SER A 309 7.02 -14.48 -4.60
CA SER A 309 8.41 -14.19 -4.95
C SER A 309 9.38 -14.86 -3.98
N ARG A 310 10.59 -15.16 -4.45
CA ARG A 310 11.70 -15.59 -3.59
C ARG A 310 12.73 -14.48 -3.33
N ASP A 311 12.63 -13.36 -4.07
CA ASP A 311 13.65 -12.31 -4.11
C ASP A 311 13.13 -10.87 -4.06
N LEU A 312 11.81 -10.68 -3.93
CA LEU A 312 11.12 -9.37 -3.86
C LEU A 312 11.03 -8.60 -5.20
N VAL A 313 11.63 -9.08 -6.28
CA VAL A 313 11.61 -8.38 -7.58
C VAL A 313 11.05 -9.23 -8.72
N ASN A 314 11.19 -10.55 -8.64
CA ASN A 314 10.59 -11.48 -9.59
C ASN A 314 9.34 -12.12 -8.97
N TRP A 315 8.18 -11.81 -9.53
CA TRP A 315 6.87 -12.22 -9.00
C TRP A 315 6.12 -13.11 -9.97
N THR A 316 5.47 -14.13 -9.45
CA THR A 316 4.55 -14.99 -10.19
C THR A 316 3.16 -14.87 -9.59
N SER A 317 2.23 -14.34 -10.38
CA SER A 317 0.83 -14.14 -9.96
C SER A 317 0.01 -15.42 -10.13
N ASP A 318 -0.83 -15.72 -9.13
CA ASP A 318 -1.90 -16.70 -9.31
C ASP A 318 -2.89 -16.17 -10.37
N PRO A 319 -3.28 -16.98 -11.37
CA PRO A 319 -4.27 -16.54 -12.37
C PRO A 319 -5.68 -16.34 -11.78
N GLU A 320 -6.00 -17.02 -10.68
CA GLU A 320 -7.31 -16.99 -10.06
C GLU A 320 -7.31 -16.10 -8.80
N PRO A 321 -8.35 -15.27 -8.62
CA PRO A 321 -8.47 -14.47 -7.39
C PRO A 321 -8.56 -15.34 -6.13
N LEU A 322 -7.99 -14.84 -5.04
CA LEU A 322 -8.23 -15.39 -3.70
C LEU A 322 -9.67 -15.12 -3.24
N TYR A 323 -10.20 -13.96 -3.63
CA TYR A 323 -11.56 -13.57 -3.31
C TYR A 323 -12.14 -12.71 -4.43
N LYS A 324 -13.31 -13.10 -4.94
CA LYS A 324 -14.01 -12.40 -6.03
C LYS A 324 -14.99 -11.38 -5.45
N SER A 325 -15.08 -10.20 -6.06
CA SER A 325 -16.18 -9.28 -5.77
C SER A 325 -17.54 -9.98 -5.96
N GLY A 326 -18.50 -9.62 -5.10
CA GLY A 326 -19.79 -10.30 -5.04
C GLY A 326 -19.76 -11.62 -4.26
N GLY A 327 -18.63 -11.96 -3.63
CA GLY A 327 -18.50 -13.16 -2.79
C GLY A 327 -19.22 -13.04 -1.45
N ASN A 328 -19.45 -11.83 -0.94
CA ASN A 328 -20.20 -11.62 0.28
C ASN A 328 -21.72 -11.67 0.03
N PRO A 329 -22.46 -12.61 0.65
CA PRO A 329 -23.91 -12.76 0.42
C PRO A 329 -24.74 -11.54 0.82
N SER A 330 -24.22 -10.66 1.71
CA SER A 330 -24.90 -9.42 2.06
C SER A 330 -24.88 -8.39 0.92
N GLY A 331 -24.02 -8.61 -0.10
CA GLY A 331 -23.88 -7.76 -1.27
C GLY A 331 -23.03 -6.51 -1.06
N LEU A 332 -22.36 -6.38 0.10
CA LEU A 332 -21.56 -5.17 0.42
C LEU A 332 -20.34 -4.97 -0.50
N ASP A 333 -19.90 -6.00 -1.20
CA ASP A 333 -18.79 -5.97 -2.14
C ASP A 333 -19.19 -6.36 -3.57
N LYS A 334 -20.48 -6.22 -3.87
CA LYS A 334 -21.05 -6.67 -5.15
C LYS A 334 -20.27 -6.17 -6.37
N ARG A 335 -19.69 -4.97 -6.28
CA ARG A 335 -18.94 -4.35 -7.39
C ARG A 335 -17.44 -4.50 -7.23
N TYR A 336 -16.90 -4.21 -6.03
CA TYR A 336 -15.45 -4.25 -5.78
C TYR A 336 -15.14 -4.86 -4.42
N ALA A 337 -14.16 -5.77 -4.41
CA ALA A 337 -13.42 -6.25 -3.25
C ALA A 337 -11.93 -5.98 -3.53
N HIS A 338 -11.35 -4.97 -2.88
CA HIS A 338 -10.01 -4.48 -3.25
C HIS A 338 -9.30 -3.80 -2.09
N LYS A 339 -8.01 -3.44 -2.25
CA LYS A 339 -7.21 -2.67 -1.28
C LYS A 339 -7.20 -3.34 0.10
N THR A 340 -6.40 -4.39 0.25
CA THR A 340 -6.44 -5.27 1.42
C THR A 340 -5.45 -4.87 2.52
N SER A 341 -5.76 -5.30 3.76
CA SER A 341 -4.81 -5.39 4.88
C SER A 341 -5.02 -6.72 5.59
N LEU A 342 -3.96 -7.53 5.69
CA LEU A 342 -4.00 -8.84 6.33
C LEU A 342 -3.33 -8.78 7.69
N VAL A 343 -4.00 -9.32 8.72
CA VAL A 343 -3.43 -9.54 10.04
C VAL A 343 -3.76 -10.94 10.55
N TYR A 344 -2.84 -11.50 11.32
CA TYR A 344 -3.04 -12.75 12.02
C TYR A 344 -3.29 -12.49 13.52
N ASN A 345 -4.35 -13.09 14.05
CA ASN A 345 -4.64 -13.04 15.48
C ASN A 345 -4.27 -14.39 16.11
N PRO A 346 -3.17 -14.45 16.88
CA PRO A 346 -2.71 -15.71 17.50
C PRO A 346 -3.65 -16.21 18.61
N LYS A 347 -4.51 -15.35 19.18
CA LYS A 347 -5.45 -15.76 20.25
C LYS A 347 -6.49 -16.74 19.76
N ASN A 348 -6.87 -16.69 18.49
CA ASN A 348 -7.85 -17.61 17.89
C ASN A 348 -7.34 -18.29 16.61
N ASP A 349 -6.04 -18.18 16.31
CA ASP A 349 -5.36 -18.76 15.13
C ASP A 349 -6.11 -18.45 13.83
N THR A 350 -6.42 -17.16 13.62
CA THR A 350 -7.27 -16.71 12.51
C THR A 350 -6.63 -15.53 11.76
N PHE A 351 -6.61 -15.61 10.44
CA PHE A 351 -6.33 -14.46 9.59
C PHE A 351 -7.59 -13.60 9.43
N TYR A 352 -7.41 -12.30 9.57
CA TYR A 352 -8.39 -11.25 9.31
C TYR A 352 -7.91 -10.47 8.10
N MET A 353 -8.67 -10.47 7.03
CA MET A 353 -8.39 -9.66 5.84
C MET A 353 -9.43 -8.56 5.73
N PHE A 354 -9.01 -7.35 6.03
CA PHE A 354 -9.79 -6.15 5.80
C PHE A 354 -9.65 -5.75 4.35
N TYR A 355 -10.72 -5.26 3.75
CA TYR A 355 -10.70 -4.85 2.35
C TYR A 355 -11.70 -3.73 2.09
N CYS A 356 -11.44 -2.93 1.10
CA CYS A 356 -12.42 -1.96 0.64
C CYS A 356 -13.54 -2.71 -0.10
N ALA A 357 -14.74 -2.61 0.43
CA ALA A 357 -15.94 -3.27 -0.06
C ALA A 357 -16.91 -2.26 -0.65
N THR A 358 -17.26 -2.43 -1.93
CA THR A 358 -18.08 -1.45 -2.67
C THR A 358 -19.26 -2.15 -3.33
N PRO A 359 -20.50 -1.91 -2.86
CA PRO A 359 -21.70 -2.48 -3.47
C PRO A 359 -22.11 -1.77 -4.77
N GLY A 360 -21.90 -0.46 -4.87
CA GLY A 360 -22.35 0.37 -5.98
C GLY A 360 -21.25 0.80 -6.95
N GLN A 361 -21.62 1.62 -7.92
CA GLN A 361 -20.67 2.15 -8.90
C GLN A 361 -19.88 3.31 -8.30
N LYS A 362 -18.54 3.33 -8.51
CA LYS A 362 -17.64 4.40 -8.07
C LYS A 362 -18.15 5.77 -8.51
N GLY A 363 -18.20 6.72 -7.57
CA GLY A 363 -18.65 8.08 -7.82
C GLY A 363 -20.17 8.27 -7.89
N SER A 364 -20.98 7.20 -7.72
CA SER A 364 -22.44 7.31 -7.62
C SER A 364 -22.87 7.59 -6.18
N VAL A 365 -24.07 8.16 -6.01
CA VAL A 365 -24.69 8.36 -4.68
C VAL A 365 -24.96 7.04 -3.93
N THR A 366 -24.94 5.92 -4.65
CA THR A 366 -25.13 4.57 -4.11
C THR A 366 -23.82 3.79 -4.03
N GLU A 367 -22.68 4.44 -4.12
CA GLU A 367 -21.37 3.76 -4.07
C GLU A 367 -21.22 2.92 -2.81
N GLY A 368 -21.56 3.49 -1.64
CA GLY A 368 -21.61 2.77 -0.36
C GLY A 368 -20.28 2.14 0.05
N ARG A 369 -19.15 2.69 -0.38
CA ARG A 369 -17.81 2.16 -0.13
C ARG A 369 -17.45 2.25 1.34
N GLY A 370 -17.17 1.10 1.95
CA GLY A 370 -16.74 0.96 3.34
C GLY A 370 -15.67 -0.12 3.46
N ILE A 371 -15.24 -0.40 4.69
CA ILE A 371 -14.27 -1.47 4.95
C ILE A 371 -15.03 -2.74 5.35
N GLY A 372 -14.86 -3.79 4.53
CA GLY A 372 -15.35 -5.15 4.79
C GLY A 372 -14.30 -6.00 5.51
N LEU A 373 -14.74 -7.16 5.97
CA LEU A 373 -13.91 -8.15 6.65
C LEU A 373 -14.23 -9.55 6.12
N ILE A 374 -13.17 -10.30 5.85
CA ILE A 374 -13.22 -11.77 5.67
C ILE A 374 -12.20 -12.41 6.60
N THR A 375 -12.49 -13.62 7.06
CA THR A 375 -11.64 -14.35 8.02
C THR A 375 -11.37 -15.78 7.59
N SER A 376 -10.22 -16.33 7.96
CA SER A 376 -9.87 -17.71 7.59
C SER A 376 -10.62 -18.78 8.40
N LYS A 377 -11.29 -18.39 9.50
CA LYS A 377 -12.16 -19.23 10.32
C LYS A 377 -13.44 -18.46 10.64
N PRO A 378 -14.57 -19.16 10.89
CA PRO A 378 -15.79 -18.50 11.36
C PRO A 378 -15.52 -17.72 12.66
N LEU A 379 -16.10 -16.54 12.78
CA LEU A 379 -16.16 -15.81 14.04
C LEU A 379 -17.47 -16.17 14.75
N ASN A 380 -17.36 -16.54 16.03
CA ASN A 380 -18.51 -16.89 16.87
C ASN A 380 -19.20 -15.65 17.42
#